data_68f5797197e7d3f4a10a4d95b19c08a8
#
_entry.id   68f5797197e7d3f4a10a4d95b19c08a8
#
_cell.length_a   1.000
_cell.length_b   1.000
_cell.length_c   1.000
_cell.angle_alpha   90.00
_cell.angle_beta   90.00
_cell.angle_gamma   90.00
#
_symmetry.space_group_name_H-M   'P 1'
#
loop_
_entity.id
_entity.type
_entity.pdbx_description
1 polymer ?
#
loop_
_entity_poly.entity_id
_entity_poly.type
_entity_poly.pdbx_seq_one_letter_code
_entity_poly.pdbx_strand_id
1 'polypeptide(L)'
;TIRGRGESVDNRAIRQQQAWEALSAALVGKDAGSAGGSLGPLLADVLAGEVRFEQLPTTTLPQPNSIFTITVPDPSVLPSFTARLIAAPVSAFPGQRARTRILNGTTDPAAAGPVGPKVVEAGGLVASVGNAASFDQTVTLVEWVSEAARPAAEAIAAELGVTAGPSAVSPTGADVIVTVGSGSTG
;
A
#
# COMPACT_ATOMS: atom_id res chain seq x y z
N THR A 1 -15.00 5.26 -23.41
CA THR A 1 -13.98 6.33 -23.40
C THR A 1 -14.55 7.53 -24.11
N ILE A 2 -15.07 8.53 -23.40
CA ILE A 2 -15.60 9.76 -23.99
C ILE A 2 -14.39 10.67 -24.26
N ARG A 3 -13.83 10.59 -25.45
CA ARG A 3 -12.79 11.52 -25.90
C ARG A 3 -13.45 12.62 -26.73
N GLY A 4 -13.54 13.84 -26.18
CA GLY A 4 -13.80 15.04 -26.96
C GLY A 4 -12.56 15.40 -27.79
N ARG A 5 -12.72 15.68 -29.10
CA ARG A 5 -11.62 16.21 -29.94
C ARG A 5 -11.22 17.61 -29.42
N GLY A 6 -9.94 17.81 -29.12
CA GLY A 6 -9.39 19.11 -28.70
C GLY A 6 -9.62 19.49 -27.24
N GLU A 7 -10.05 18.57 -26.40
CA GLU A 7 -10.29 18.84 -25.00
C GLU A 7 -8.99 18.84 -24.16
N SER A 8 -8.86 19.82 -23.26
CA SER A 8 -7.76 19.86 -22.31
C SER A 8 -7.82 18.69 -21.31
N VAL A 9 -6.66 18.32 -20.76
CA VAL A 9 -6.55 17.28 -19.72
C VAL A 9 -7.41 17.62 -18.52
N ASP A 10 -7.47 18.89 -18.14
CA ASP A 10 -8.22 19.39 -16.99
C ASP A 10 -9.73 19.24 -17.18
N ASN A 11 -10.24 19.59 -18.37
CA ASN A 11 -11.66 19.42 -18.68
C ASN A 11 -12.08 17.94 -18.69
N ARG A 12 -11.17 17.04 -19.08
CA ARG A 12 -11.42 15.60 -19.02
C ARG A 12 -11.50 15.12 -17.58
N ALA A 13 -10.58 15.56 -16.72
CA ALA A 13 -10.59 15.20 -15.30
C ALA A 13 -11.87 15.66 -14.62
N ILE A 14 -12.30 16.91 -14.86
CA ILE A 14 -13.55 17.45 -14.33
C ILE A 14 -14.76 16.61 -14.77
N ARG A 15 -14.86 16.24 -16.04
CA ARG A 15 -15.98 15.41 -16.52
C ARG A 15 -15.95 14.00 -15.97
N GLN A 16 -14.77 13.42 -15.79
CA GLN A 16 -14.63 12.11 -15.14
C GLN A 16 -15.12 12.17 -13.69
N GLN A 17 -14.71 13.21 -12.95
CA GLN A 17 -15.17 13.45 -11.60
C GLN A 17 -16.70 13.59 -11.55
N GLN A 18 -17.29 14.44 -12.40
CA GLN A 18 -18.74 14.62 -12.47
C GLN A 18 -19.47 13.31 -12.81
N ALA A 19 -18.91 12.48 -13.69
CA ALA A 19 -19.49 11.18 -14.00
C ALA A 19 -19.45 10.22 -12.79
N TRP A 20 -18.37 10.22 -12.02
CA TRP A 20 -18.25 9.42 -10.80
C TRP A 20 -19.17 9.94 -9.69
N GLU A 21 -19.28 11.25 -9.52
CA GLU A 21 -20.22 11.87 -8.56
C GLU A 21 -21.66 11.53 -8.90
N ALA A 22 -22.04 11.61 -10.17
CA ALA A 22 -23.38 11.23 -10.63
C ALA A 22 -23.65 9.74 -10.43
N LEU A 23 -22.65 8.87 -10.70
CA LEU A 23 -22.75 7.44 -10.47
C LEU A 23 -22.89 7.13 -8.97
N SER A 24 -22.08 7.74 -8.13
CA SER A 24 -22.17 7.60 -6.68
C SER A 24 -23.54 8.01 -6.17
N ALA A 25 -24.04 9.18 -6.58
CA ALA A 25 -25.36 9.66 -6.21
C ALA A 25 -26.50 8.74 -6.70
N ALA A 26 -26.34 8.14 -7.87
CA ALA A 26 -27.33 7.20 -8.43
C ALA A 26 -27.35 5.84 -7.71
N LEU A 27 -26.26 5.47 -7.05
CA LEU A 27 -26.13 4.17 -6.34
C LEU A 27 -26.41 4.29 -4.85
N VAL A 28 -26.38 5.49 -4.28
CA VAL A 28 -26.76 5.72 -2.87
C VAL A 28 -28.20 5.26 -2.66
N GLY A 29 -28.40 4.35 -1.70
CA GLY A 29 -29.72 3.81 -1.35
C GLY A 29 -30.26 2.72 -2.29
N LYS A 30 -29.50 2.27 -3.30
CA LYS A 30 -29.87 1.08 -4.08
C LYS A 30 -29.16 -0.15 -3.51
N ASP A 31 -29.88 -1.27 -3.42
CA ASP A 31 -29.31 -2.56 -3.05
C ASP A 31 -28.29 -3.00 -4.11
N ALA A 32 -27.05 -2.56 -3.97
CA ALA A 32 -25.96 -2.98 -4.83
C ALA A 32 -25.66 -4.50 -4.72
N GLY A 33 -26.21 -5.17 -3.70
CA GLY A 33 -26.15 -6.61 -3.50
C GLY A 33 -26.90 -7.44 -4.58
N SER A 34 -27.75 -6.82 -5.39
CA SER A 34 -28.48 -7.50 -6.48
C SER A 34 -27.70 -7.55 -7.81
N ALA A 35 -26.63 -6.78 -7.96
CA ALA A 35 -25.73 -6.90 -9.10
C ALA A 35 -24.89 -8.16 -8.93
N GLY A 36 -25.25 -9.25 -9.59
CA GLY A 36 -24.61 -10.56 -9.45
C GLY A 36 -23.09 -10.49 -9.66
N GLY A 37 -22.35 -10.92 -8.65
CA GLY A 37 -20.89 -11.02 -8.68
C GLY A 37 -20.22 -10.37 -7.45
N SER A 38 -18.94 -10.64 -7.25
CA SER A 38 -18.14 -10.14 -6.13
C SER A 38 -17.88 -8.62 -6.13
N LEU A 39 -18.14 -7.93 -7.24
CA LEU A 39 -17.95 -6.47 -7.38
C LEU A 39 -19.08 -5.64 -6.77
N GLY A 40 -20.31 -6.18 -6.73
CA GLY A 40 -21.47 -5.46 -6.18
C GLY A 40 -21.30 -5.05 -4.71
N PRO A 41 -20.99 -5.98 -3.81
CA PRO A 41 -20.72 -5.67 -2.41
C PRO A 41 -19.55 -4.70 -2.21
N LEU A 42 -18.44 -4.89 -2.94
CA LEU A 42 -17.28 -4.00 -2.88
C LEU A 42 -17.64 -2.57 -3.29
N LEU A 43 -18.41 -2.40 -4.37
CA LEU A 43 -18.87 -1.09 -4.80
C LEU A 43 -19.85 -0.47 -3.79
N ALA A 44 -20.71 -1.28 -3.18
CA ALA A 44 -21.61 -0.82 -2.11
C ALA A 44 -20.84 -0.30 -0.91
N ASP A 45 -19.83 -1.03 -0.46
CA ASP A 45 -18.98 -0.64 0.67
C ASP A 45 -18.19 0.64 0.36
N VAL A 46 -17.59 0.73 -0.83
CA VAL A 46 -16.87 1.94 -1.27
C VAL A 46 -17.78 3.15 -1.35
N LEU A 47 -19.03 2.98 -1.83
CA LEU A 47 -19.98 4.07 -2.01
C LEU A 47 -20.76 4.42 -0.73
N ALA A 48 -20.78 3.53 0.27
CA ALA A 48 -21.35 3.82 1.59
C ALA A 48 -20.44 4.74 2.43
N GLY A 49 -19.16 4.83 2.07
CA GLY A 49 -18.18 5.72 2.70
C GLY A 49 -18.21 7.13 2.14
N GLU A 50 -17.48 8.04 2.79
CA GLU A 50 -17.24 9.38 2.25
C GLU A 50 -16.30 9.28 1.04
N VAL A 51 -16.81 9.51 -0.17
CA VAL A 51 -16.04 9.52 -1.39
C VAL A 51 -15.47 10.92 -1.64
N ARG A 52 -14.15 11.04 -1.65
CA ARG A 52 -13.45 12.28 -2.00
C ARG A 52 -12.75 12.11 -3.35
N PHE A 53 -12.96 13.07 -4.21
CA PHE A 53 -12.26 13.14 -5.49
C PHE A 53 -11.12 14.15 -5.37
N GLU A 54 -9.92 13.67 -5.61
CA GLU A 54 -8.72 14.51 -5.57
C GLU A 54 -8.00 14.42 -6.90
N GLN A 55 -7.58 15.56 -7.42
CA GLN A 55 -6.81 15.60 -8.66
C GLN A 55 -5.34 15.33 -8.35
N LEU A 56 -4.77 14.32 -9.01
CA LEU A 56 -3.35 14.02 -8.90
C LEU A 56 -2.52 15.21 -9.41
N PRO A 57 -1.59 15.76 -8.60
CA PRO A 57 -0.68 16.81 -9.06
C PRO A 57 0.18 16.27 -10.20
N THR A 58 0.20 17.03 -11.30
CA THR A 58 0.95 16.66 -12.50
C THR A 58 1.85 17.78 -12.95
N THR A 59 2.95 17.43 -13.61
CA THR A 59 3.85 18.34 -14.30
C THR A 59 4.01 17.90 -15.75
N THR A 60 4.45 18.83 -16.59
CA THR A 60 4.65 18.57 -18.01
C THR A 60 6.14 18.38 -18.30
N LEU A 61 6.47 17.26 -18.94
CA LEU A 61 7.81 17.03 -19.47
C LEU A 61 7.90 17.54 -20.91
N PRO A 62 8.80 18.51 -21.21
CA PRO A 62 9.06 18.93 -22.58
C PRO A 62 9.67 17.76 -23.37
N GLN A 63 9.14 17.52 -24.56
CA GLN A 63 9.69 16.53 -25.49
C GLN A 63 10.55 17.25 -26.52
N PRO A 64 11.86 17.01 -26.58
CA PRO A 64 12.71 17.57 -27.61
C PRO A 64 12.17 17.19 -29.00
N ASN A 65 12.02 18.16 -29.88
CA ASN A 65 11.56 17.98 -31.26
C ASN A 65 10.13 17.41 -31.43
N SER A 66 9.26 17.55 -30.43
CA SER A 66 7.86 17.11 -30.49
C SER A 66 6.91 18.28 -30.19
N ILE A 67 5.78 18.30 -30.91
CA ILE A 67 4.65 19.18 -30.58
C ILE A 67 3.79 18.62 -29.44
N PHE A 68 4.11 17.39 -28.97
CA PHE A 68 3.39 16.75 -27.88
C PHE A 68 4.12 16.98 -26.56
N THR A 69 3.36 17.26 -25.52
CA THR A 69 3.81 17.27 -24.14
C THR A 69 3.36 16.00 -23.43
N ILE A 70 4.22 15.45 -22.56
CA ILE A 70 3.85 14.34 -21.69
C ILE A 70 3.54 14.90 -20.32
N THR A 71 2.34 14.62 -19.82
CA THR A 71 1.94 14.93 -18.46
C THR A 71 2.26 13.73 -17.58
N VAL A 72 3.02 13.96 -16.52
CA VAL A 72 3.42 12.94 -15.53
C VAL A 72 3.04 13.41 -14.13
N PRO A 73 2.87 12.50 -13.15
CA PRO A 73 2.74 12.88 -11.76
C PRO A 73 3.92 13.76 -11.33
N ASP A 74 3.65 14.84 -10.61
CA ASP A 74 4.70 15.75 -10.12
C ASP A 74 5.47 15.07 -8.96
N PRO A 75 6.74 14.69 -9.15
CA PRO A 75 7.50 13.96 -8.13
C PRO A 75 7.81 14.82 -6.90
N SER A 76 7.77 16.14 -7.02
CA SER A 76 8.05 17.05 -5.90
C SER A 76 6.88 17.16 -4.92
N VAL A 77 5.64 16.98 -5.40
CA VAL A 77 4.41 17.12 -4.61
C VAL A 77 3.76 15.78 -4.31
N LEU A 78 4.04 14.75 -5.11
CA LEU A 78 3.43 13.42 -4.99
C LEU A 78 3.54 12.80 -3.60
N PRO A 79 4.70 12.84 -2.89
CA PRO A 79 4.80 12.26 -1.56
C PRO A 79 3.87 12.90 -0.54
N SER A 80 3.78 14.23 -0.51
CA SER A 80 2.90 14.95 0.41
C SER A 80 1.41 14.78 0.04
N PHE A 81 1.12 14.68 -1.25
CA PHE A 81 -0.22 14.42 -1.74
C PHE A 81 -0.71 13.03 -1.31
N THR A 82 0.10 11.98 -1.53
CA THR A 82 -0.24 10.61 -1.13
C THR A 82 -0.32 10.44 0.37
N ALA A 83 0.57 11.07 1.15
CA ALA A 83 0.53 11.02 2.61
C ALA A 83 -0.75 11.65 3.19
N ARG A 84 -1.32 12.66 2.52
CA ARG A 84 -2.59 13.28 2.93
C ARG A 84 -3.80 12.41 2.63
N LEU A 85 -3.80 11.69 1.51
CA LEU A 85 -4.94 10.88 1.05
C LEU A 85 -4.98 9.50 1.66
N ILE A 86 -3.81 8.92 1.85
CA ILE A 86 -3.68 7.59 2.40
C ILE A 86 -3.18 7.79 3.83
N ALA A 87 -4.06 7.62 4.79
CA ALA A 87 -3.67 7.53 6.19
C ALA A 87 -2.82 6.26 6.35
N ALA A 88 -1.59 6.32 5.84
CA ALA A 88 -0.64 5.25 6.02
C ALA A 88 -0.03 5.37 7.42
N PRO A 89 0.11 4.29 8.16
CA PRO A 89 0.87 4.28 9.38
C PRO A 89 2.31 4.78 9.13
N VAL A 90 2.91 5.30 10.16
CA VAL A 90 4.23 5.94 10.09
C VAL A 90 5.24 5.00 9.43
N SER A 91 5.77 5.43 8.28
CA SER A 91 6.87 4.75 7.60
C SER A 91 8.21 5.22 8.18
N ALA A 92 9.22 4.35 8.21
CA ALA A 92 10.58 4.72 8.56
C ALA A 92 11.17 5.79 7.61
N PHE A 93 10.63 5.89 6.40
CA PHE A 93 11.04 6.86 5.38
C PHE A 93 9.85 7.76 5.05
N PRO A 94 9.97 9.10 5.15
CA PRO A 94 8.90 10.02 4.82
C PRO A 94 8.32 9.73 3.42
N GLY A 95 7.03 9.45 3.34
CA GLY A 95 6.32 9.15 2.09
C GLY A 95 6.57 7.75 1.52
N GLN A 96 7.27 6.86 2.24
CA GLN A 96 7.49 5.47 1.84
C GLN A 96 7.10 4.52 2.99
N ARG A 97 6.54 3.37 2.64
CA ARG A 97 6.33 2.27 3.58
C ARG A 97 7.63 1.46 3.72
N ALA A 98 7.92 1.02 4.92
CA ALA A 98 9.08 0.15 5.17
C ALA A 98 8.90 -1.17 4.39
N ARG A 99 9.85 -1.48 3.53
CA ARG A 99 9.87 -2.72 2.76
C ARG A 99 10.19 -3.88 3.70
N THR A 100 9.21 -4.74 3.89
CA THR A 100 9.31 -5.87 4.81
C THR A 100 9.50 -7.16 4.03
N ARG A 101 10.55 -7.89 4.38
CA ARG A 101 10.80 -9.25 3.92
C ARG A 101 10.28 -10.21 4.99
N ILE A 102 9.36 -11.11 4.61
CA ILE A 102 8.84 -12.15 5.50
C ILE A 102 9.51 -13.47 5.14
N LEU A 103 10.10 -14.12 6.14
CA LEU A 103 10.80 -15.39 6.02
C LEU A 103 10.09 -16.44 6.86
N ASN A 104 9.70 -17.54 6.25
CA ASN A 104 9.22 -18.70 6.97
C ASN A 104 10.40 -19.46 7.59
N GLY A 105 10.51 -19.46 8.91
CA GLY A 105 11.50 -20.18 9.69
C GLY A 105 10.95 -21.50 10.30
N THR A 106 9.80 -21.98 9.83
CA THR A 106 9.14 -23.19 10.33
C THR A 106 8.97 -24.23 9.23
N THR A 107 8.69 -25.45 9.61
CA THR A 107 8.36 -26.54 8.68
C THR A 107 6.95 -26.45 8.11
N ASP A 108 6.07 -25.57 8.65
CA ASP A 108 4.74 -25.32 8.12
C ASP A 108 4.81 -24.31 6.97
N PRO A 109 4.50 -24.68 5.72
CA PRO A 109 4.54 -23.76 4.58
C PRO A 109 3.51 -22.63 4.68
N ALA A 110 2.47 -22.76 5.49
CA ALA A 110 1.42 -21.75 5.67
C ALA A 110 1.73 -20.71 6.75
N ALA A 111 2.77 -20.92 7.58
CA ALA A 111 3.06 -20.08 8.75
C ALA A 111 3.27 -18.59 8.44
N ALA A 112 3.81 -18.26 7.26
CA ALA A 112 4.02 -16.87 6.84
C ALA A 112 2.73 -16.16 6.37
N GLY A 113 1.68 -16.90 6.03
CA GLY A 113 0.44 -16.36 5.48
C GLY A 113 -0.24 -15.31 6.37
N PRO A 114 -0.48 -15.58 7.66
CA PRO A 114 -1.14 -14.65 8.58
C PRO A 114 -0.31 -13.39 8.90
N VAL A 115 1.00 -13.42 8.66
CA VAL A 115 1.91 -12.32 8.99
C VAL A 115 1.79 -11.17 7.99
N GLY A 116 1.54 -11.46 6.72
CA GLY A 116 1.44 -10.44 5.68
C GLY A 116 0.40 -9.35 5.98
N PRO A 117 -0.86 -9.67 6.27
CA PRO A 117 -1.88 -8.69 6.67
C PRO A 117 -1.45 -7.85 7.88
N LYS A 118 -0.91 -8.44 8.93
CA LYS A 118 -0.44 -7.73 10.13
C LYS A 118 0.69 -6.74 9.81
N VAL A 119 1.62 -7.10 8.92
CA VAL A 119 2.66 -6.19 8.43
C VAL A 119 2.05 -4.99 7.72
N VAL A 120 1.01 -5.19 6.90
CA VAL A 120 0.34 -4.11 6.18
C VAL A 120 -0.44 -3.21 7.14
N GLU A 121 -1.12 -3.77 8.13
CA GLU A 121 -1.84 -3.04 9.20
C GLU A 121 -0.88 -2.18 10.03
N ALA A 122 0.30 -2.70 10.34
CA ALA A 122 1.37 -1.94 11.00
C ALA A 122 2.04 -0.89 10.09
N GLY A 123 1.65 -0.78 8.82
CA GLY A 123 2.17 0.20 7.86
C GLY A 123 3.37 -0.24 7.07
N GLY A 124 3.75 -1.49 7.16
CA GLY A 124 4.76 -2.07 6.30
C GLY A 124 4.29 -2.30 4.85
N LEU A 125 5.22 -2.56 3.98
CA LEU A 125 5.01 -3.05 2.63
C LEU A 125 5.64 -4.44 2.52
N VAL A 126 4.85 -5.47 2.25
CA VAL A 126 5.39 -6.80 2.00
C VAL A 126 6.14 -6.80 0.67
N ALA A 127 7.46 -6.74 0.73
CA ALA A 127 8.32 -6.70 -0.44
C ALA A 127 8.62 -8.10 -0.98
N SER A 128 8.75 -9.09 -0.09
CA SER A 128 8.95 -10.48 -0.47
C SER A 128 8.55 -11.43 0.64
N VAL A 129 8.12 -12.62 0.26
CA VAL A 129 7.88 -13.75 1.15
C VAL A 129 8.75 -14.91 0.68
N GLY A 130 9.43 -15.58 1.59
CA GLY A 130 10.32 -16.68 1.27
C GLY A 130 10.59 -17.56 2.49
N ASN A 131 11.60 -18.41 2.37
CA ASN A 131 12.03 -19.27 3.47
C ASN A 131 13.25 -18.67 4.17
N ALA A 132 13.36 -18.89 5.48
CA ALA A 132 14.58 -18.65 6.24
C ALA A 132 15.67 -19.67 5.86
N ALA A 133 16.88 -19.39 6.31
CA ALA A 133 17.99 -20.35 6.12
C ALA A 133 17.82 -21.66 6.91
N SER A 134 17.00 -21.62 7.96
CA SER A 134 16.67 -22.75 8.82
C SER A 134 15.17 -22.76 9.08
N PHE A 135 14.60 -23.95 9.36
CA PHE A 135 13.18 -24.17 9.66
C PHE A 135 12.92 -24.56 11.13
N ASP A 136 13.88 -24.33 11.99
CA ASP A 136 13.82 -24.63 13.43
C ASP A 136 13.56 -23.37 14.29
N GLN A 137 13.11 -22.29 13.68
CA GLN A 137 12.81 -21.04 14.37
C GLN A 137 11.60 -21.24 15.30
N THR A 138 11.82 -21.05 16.60
CA THR A 138 10.76 -21.23 17.61
C THR A 138 10.04 -19.94 17.95
N VAL A 139 10.69 -18.77 17.81
CA VAL A 139 10.15 -17.44 18.13
C VAL A 139 10.16 -16.58 16.90
N THR A 140 9.08 -15.84 16.66
CA THR A 140 9.10 -14.85 15.58
C THR A 140 10.04 -13.70 15.92
N LEU A 141 10.92 -13.36 14.98
CA LEU A 141 11.86 -12.26 15.07
C LEU A 141 11.43 -11.14 14.13
N VAL A 142 11.52 -9.89 14.64
CA VAL A 142 11.37 -8.68 13.81
C VAL A 142 12.64 -7.88 13.93
N GLU A 143 13.28 -7.61 12.81
CA GLU A 143 14.58 -6.98 12.78
C GLU A 143 14.58 -5.78 11.83
N TRP A 144 15.15 -4.64 12.26
CA TRP A 144 15.39 -3.49 11.37
C TRP A 144 16.78 -3.55 10.75
N VAL A 145 16.87 -3.21 9.47
CA VAL A 145 18.14 -3.21 8.72
C VAL A 145 18.93 -1.93 8.98
N SER A 146 18.25 -0.85 9.32
CA SER A 146 18.88 0.44 9.67
C SER A 146 18.09 1.15 10.76
N GLU A 147 18.72 2.04 11.51
CA GLU A 147 18.05 2.83 12.55
C GLU A 147 16.86 3.65 12.02
N ALA A 148 16.90 4.07 10.76
CA ALA A 148 15.78 4.75 10.12
C ALA A 148 14.54 3.84 9.98
N ALA A 149 14.71 2.53 9.89
CA ALA A 149 13.63 1.54 9.80
C ALA A 149 13.10 1.09 11.18
N ARG A 150 13.79 1.43 12.27
CA ARG A 150 13.45 1.01 13.63
C ARG A 150 11.99 1.32 14.01
N PRO A 151 11.44 2.54 13.80
CA PRO A 151 10.05 2.82 14.18
C PRO A 151 9.03 1.91 13.47
N ALA A 152 9.30 1.57 12.20
CA ALA A 152 8.44 0.67 11.45
C ALA A 152 8.56 -0.78 11.95
N ALA A 153 9.77 -1.22 12.29
CA ALA A 153 9.98 -2.55 12.86
C ALA A 153 9.31 -2.69 14.23
N GLU A 154 9.39 -1.67 15.07
CA GLU A 154 8.71 -1.63 16.38
C GLU A 154 7.18 -1.68 16.22
N ALA A 155 6.60 -0.97 15.24
CA ALA A 155 5.17 -1.04 14.95
C ALA A 155 4.74 -2.44 14.47
N ILE A 156 5.52 -3.05 13.56
CA ILE A 156 5.27 -4.42 13.08
C ILE A 156 5.40 -5.44 14.23
N ALA A 157 6.41 -5.28 15.08
CA ALA A 157 6.63 -6.16 16.23
C ALA A 157 5.48 -6.08 17.24
N ALA A 158 4.97 -4.88 17.51
CA ALA A 158 3.81 -4.66 18.38
C ALA A 158 2.56 -5.38 17.83
N GLU A 159 2.30 -5.29 16.51
CA GLU A 159 1.18 -5.98 15.87
C GLU A 159 1.32 -7.51 15.90
N LEU A 160 2.56 -8.00 15.90
CA LEU A 160 2.86 -9.43 16.00
C LEU A 160 2.99 -9.93 17.45
N GLY A 161 2.91 -9.05 18.45
CA GLY A 161 3.07 -9.40 19.86
C GLY A 161 4.50 -9.79 20.25
N VAL A 162 5.51 -9.29 19.55
CA VAL A 162 6.93 -9.58 19.79
C VAL A 162 7.73 -8.28 19.97
N THR A 163 9.03 -8.39 20.23
CA THR A 163 9.94 -7.25 20.29
C THR A 163 10.80 -7.17 19.03
N ALA A 164 11.08 -5.95 18.57
CA ALA A 164 12.00 -5.74 17.46
C ALA A 164 13.44 -5.59 17.95
N GLY A 165 14.39 -5.94 17.08
CA GLY A 165 15.83 -5.78 17.31
C GLY A 165 16.58 -5.36 16.04
N PRO A 166 17.87 -4.96 16.17
CA PRO A 166 18.70 -4.68 15.01
C PRO A 166 19.04 -5.97 14.26
N SER A 167 19.02 -5.91 12.93
CA SER A 167 19.42 -7.04 12.10
C SER A 167 20.95 -7.14 12.01
N ALA A 168 21.45 -8.36 12.10
CA ALA A 168 22.85 -8.66 11.84
C ALA A 168 23.20 -8.65 10.34
N VAL A 169 22.17 -8.65 9.46
CA VAL A 169 22.32 -8.70 8.01
C VAL A 169 21.63 -7.50 7.35
N SER A 170 22.16 -7.07 6.20
CA SER A 170 21.60 -5.95 5.43
C SER A 170 21.22 -6.43 4.03
N PRO A 171 20.09 -7.15 3.88
CA PRO A 171 19.68 -7.65 2.58
C PRO A 171 19.24 -6.48 1.69
N THR A 172 19.61 -6.57 0.41
CA THR A 172 19.17 -5.58 -0.58
C THR A 172 17.65 -5.61 -0.72
N GLY A 173 17.02 -4.44 -0.65
CA GLY A 173 15.60 -4.31 -0.93
C GLY A 173 14.65 -4.56 0.25
N ALA A 174 15.17 -4.74 1.47
CA ALA A 174 14.37 -4.80 2.69
C ALA A 174 14.85 -3.77 3.72
N ASP A 175 13.90 -3.18 4.42
CA ASP A 175 14.12 -2.26 5.52
C ASP A 175 13.85 -2.96 6.86
N VAL A 176 12.91 -3.91 6.85
CA VAL A 176 12.54 -4.78 7.98
C VAL A 176 12.54 -6.23 7.53
N ILE A 177 13.00 -7.11 8.40
CA ILE A 177 12.95 -8.57 8.21
C ILE A 177 12.06 -9.14 9.31
N VAL A 178 11.10 -9.97 8.91
CA VAL A 178 10.28 -10.76 9.83
C VAL A 178 10.58 -12.23 9.59
N THR A 179 11.16 -12.92 10.57
CA THR A 179 11.37 -14.36 10.50
C THR A 179 10.33 -15.04 11.40
N VAL A 180 9.41 -15.77 10.78
CA VAL A 180 8.29 -16.42 11.47
C VAL A 180 8.78 -17.65 12.20
N GLY A 181 8.44 -17.75 13.48
CA GLY A 181 8.70 -18.90 14.35
C GLY A 181 7.46 -19.73 14.65
N SER A 182 7.63 -20.96 15.09
CA SER A 182 6.53 -21.91 15.40
C SER A 182 5.72 -21.53 16.64
N GLY A 183 6.27 -20.71 17.55
CA GLY A 183 5.64 -20.32 18.82
C GLY A 183 4.83 -19.03 18.76
N SER A 184 4.70 -18.39 17.62
CA SER A 184 4.05 -17.08 17.49
C SER A 184 2.75 -17.14 16.71
N THR A 185 1.73 -17.70 17.27
CA THR A 185 0.34 -17.49 16.81
C THR A 185 -0.55 -17.40 18.04
N GLY A 186 -0.59 -16.21 18.60
CA GLY A 186 -1.64 -15.78 19.48
C GLY A 186 -2.52 -14.79 18.75
#